data_5807fff5419e59f7fc3aa14729bc5352
#
_entry.id   5807fff5419e59f7fc3aa14729bc5352
#
_cell.length_a   1.000
_cell.length_b   1.000
_cell.length_c   1.000
_cell.angle_alpha   90.00
_cell.angle_beta   90.00
_cell.angle_gamma   90.00
#
_symmetry.space_group_name_H-M   'P 1'
#
loop_
_entity.id
_entity.type
_entity.pdbx_description
1 polymer ?
#
loop_
_entity_poly.entity_id
_entity_poly.type
_entity_poly.pdbx_seq_one_letter_code
_entity_poly.pdbx_strand_id
1 'polypeptide(L)'
;SKGPKHYSVDKHLKQITALIDQQQFDVITQPESGVILIQGGAGSGKTTVALHRMAYLISQKTGYFKSDTVMPVVFGPALANYIGKVLPSLGIHGVKPRVYQEWSSRLRARLFPELPSNYSESTPVAVIQFKRHPFLLKWFGEVIGQREQQFQQELFSKTSPYGESQLVQDLWKQLEPYPLVPKVKRLLQWSRGNRVAGNIEPCTNPSLMQSLEALVEDQFPGFEQNPDGLVIHLWNDCFLFWETLEQGLSL
;
A
#
# COMPACT_ATOMS: atom_id res chain seq x y z
N SER A 1 -42.97 11.24 11.31
CA SER A 1 -42.57 11.24 9.88
C SER A 1 -41.44 12.21 9.68
N LYS A 2 -40.25 11.70 9.48
CA LYS A 2 -39.07 12.50 9.08
C LYS A 2 -39.00 12.47 7.55
N GLY A 3 -39.22 13.62 6.91
CA GLY A 3 -39.11 13.80 5.48
C GLY A 3 -37.68 13.61 4.96
N PRO A 4 -37.49 13.38 3.65
CA PRO A 4 -36.20 13.13 3.05
C PRO A 4 -35.28 14.33 3.23
N LYS A 5 -34.07 14.09 3.72
CA LYS A 5 -33.02 15.11 3.79
C LYS A 5 -32.61 15.51 2.37
N HIS A 6 -32.95 16.70 1.95
CA HIS A 6 -32.41 17.34 0.77
C HIS A 6 -30.88 17.51 0.97
N TYR A 7 -30.09 16.72 0.28
CA TYR A 7 -28.68 16.98 0.11
C TYR A 7 -28.52 18.19 -0.80
N SER A 8 -27.97 19.25 -0.30
CA SER A 8 -27.55 20.40 -1.09
C SER A 8 -26.40 19.94 -2.01
N VAL A 9 -26.73 19.60 -3.22
CA VAL A 9 -25.76 19.34 -4.29
C VAL A 9 -25.04 20.66 -4.55
N ASP A 10 -23.75 20.68 -4.27
CA ASP A 10 -22.90 21.85 -4.40
C ASP A 10 -22.99 22.43 -5.83
N LYS A 11 -23.08 23.76 -5.96
CA LYS A 11 -23.23 24.44 -7.27
C LYS A 11 -22.14 24.07 -8.28
N HIS A 12 -20.96 23.65 -7.81
CA HIS A 12 -19.86 23.16 -8.65
C HIS A 12 -20.18 21.84 -9.35
N LEU A 13 -20.88 20.91 -8.72
CA LEU A 13 -21.34 19.67 -9.35
C LEU A 13 -22.32 19.91 -10.51
N LYS A 14 -23.12 20.97 -10.44
CA LYS A 14 -24.10 21.29 -11.51
C LYS A 14 -23.48 21.79 -12.82
N GLN A 15 -22.33 22.43 -12.80
CA GLN A 15 -21.62 22.85 -14.02
C GLN A 15 -20.88 21.69 -14.70
N ILE A 16 -20.52 20.65 -13.95
CA ILE A 16 -19.78 19.49 -14.42
C ILE A 16 -20.71 18.48 -15.08
N THR A 17 -21.92 18.30 -14.56
CA THR A 17 -22.91 17.33 -15.08
C THR A 17 -23.42 17.67 -16.50
N ALA A 18 -23.20 18.87 -17.00
CA ALA A 18 -23.57 19.25 -18.38
C ALA A 18 -22.65 18.67 -19.46
N LEU A 19 -21.47 18.15 -19.09
CA LEU A 19 -20.44 17.62 -20.01
C LEU A 19 -20.07 16.14 -19.77
N ILE A 20 -20.64 15.54 -18.74
CA ILE A 20 -20.37 14.13 -18.34
C ILE A 20 -21.59 13.30 -18.70
N ASP A 21 -21.40 12.24 -19.47
CA ASP A 21 -22.47 11.31 -19.79
C ASP A 21 -22.81 10.41 -18.57
N GLN A 22 -23.95 9.71 -18.63
CA GLN A 22 -24.43 8.90 -17.53
C GLN A 22 -23.45 7.80 -17.14
N GLN A 23 -22.78 7.17 -18.12
CA GLN A 23 -21.81 6.09 -17.87
C GLN A 23 -20.57 6.63 -17.13
N GLN A 24 -20.09 7.80 -17.53
CA GLN A 24 -19.00 8.48 -16.86
C GLN A 24 -19.39 8.88 -15.42
N PHE A 25 -20.62 9.37 -15.23
CA PHE A 25 -21.13 9.71 -13.90
C PHE A 25 -21.21 8.50 -12.98
N ASP A 26 -21.67 7.36 -13.48
CA ASP A 26 -21.75 6.12 -12.71
C ASP A 26 -20.35 5.66 -12.23
N VAL A 27 -19.32 5.79 -13.09
CA VAL A 27 -17.94 5.49 -12.73
C VAL A 27 -17.40 6.46 -11.67
N ILE A 28 -17.73 7.76 -11.77
CA ILE A 28 -17.29 8.79 -10.82
C ILE A 28 -17.86 8.51 -9.42
N THR A 29 -19.09 8.04 -9.34
CA THR A 29 -19.82 7.87 -8.08
C THR A 29 -19.78 6.45 -7.51
N GLN A 30 -19.05 5.52 -8.13
CA GLN A 30 -18.88 4.17 -7.59
C GLN A 30 -18.35 4.15 -6.16
N PRO A 31 -18.61 3.08 -5.38
CA PRO A 31 -18.13 2.95 -4.01
C PRO A 31 -16.62 3.16 -3.85
N GLU A 32 -16.22 3.49 -2.64
CA GLU A 32 -14.86 3.94 -2.28
C GLU A 32 -13.79 2.85 -2.30
N SER A 33 -14.16 1.58 -2.49
CA SER A 33 -13.24 0.44 -2.38
C SER A 33 -12.97 -0.23 -3.71
N GLY A 34 -11.79 -0.82 -3.84
CA GLY A 34 -11.39 -1.67 -4.95
C GLY A 34 -10.61 -0.95 -6.05
N VAL A 35 -10.42 -1.64 -7.18
CA VAL A 35 -9.72 -1.16 -8.36
C VAL A 35 -10.73 -0.83 -9.45
N ILE A 36 -10.64 0.37 -10.01
CA ILE A 36 -11.44 0.79 -11.16
C ILE A 36 -10.53 0.94 -12.37
N LEU A 37 -10.84 0.19 -13.42
CA LEU A 37 -10.15 0.27 -14.71
C LEU A 37 -11.02 1.04 -15.71
N ILE A 38 -10.53 2.20 -16.17
CA ILE A 38 -11.21 3.04 -17.17
C ILE A 38 -10.55 2.82 -18.53
N GLN A 39 -11.28 2.19 -19.46
CA GLN A 39 -10.83 1.94 -20.83
C GLN A 39 -11.57 2.85 -21.82
N GLY A 40 -10.90 3.17 -22.92
CA GLY A 40 -11.47 3.96 -24.02
C GLY A 40 -10.40 4.51 -24.95
N GLY A 41 -10.80 4.96 -26.13
CA GLY A 41 -9.92 5.57 -27.12
C GLY A 41 -9.29 6.90 -26.68
N ALA A 42 -8.42 7.45 -27.52
CA ALA A 42 -7.90 8.80 -27.28
C ALA A 42 -9.06 9.81 -27.28
N GLY A 43 -9.05 10.77 -26.36
CA GLY A 43 -10.10 11.80 -26.25
C GLY A 43 -11.42 11.35 -25.59
N SER A 44 -11.57 10.09 -25.15
CA SER A 44 -12.79 9.60 -24.49
C SER A 44 -13.03 10.11 -23.07
N GLY A 45 -12.26 11.06 -22.58
CA GLY A 45 -12.47 11.66 -21.28
C GLY A 45 -11.93 10.87 -20.09
N LYS A 46 -11.13 9.80 -20.27
CA LYS A 46 -10.59 8.96 -19.16
C LYS A 46 -9.95 9.76 -18.03
N THR A 47 -9.07 10.69 -18.39
CA THR A 47 -8.41 11.57 -17.42
C THR A 47 -9.42 12.49 -16.72
N THR A 48 -10.39 13.01 -17.44
CA THR A 48 -11.46 13.82 -16.89
C THR A 48 -12.27 13.05 -15.86
N VAL A 49 -12.72 11.84 -16.21
CA VAL A 49 -13.44 10.95 -15.28
C VAL A 49 -12.61 10.66 -14.03
N ALA A 50 -11.31 10.34 -14.18
CA ALA A 50 -10.42 10.08 -13.05
C ALA A 50 -10.27 11.29 -12.12
N LEU A 51 -10.13 12.51 -12.67
CA LEU A 51 -10.02 13.75 -11.90
C LEU A 51 -11.33 14.09 -11.17
N HIS A 52 -12.48 13.92 -11.84
CA HIS A 52 -13.78 14.15 -11.21
C HIS A 52 -14.08 13.09 -10.13
N ARG A 53 -13.70 11.83 -10.35
CA ARG A 53 -13.79 10.81 -9.31
C ARG A 53 -12.95 11.19 -8.07
N MET A 54 -11.74 11.67 -8.28
CA MET A 54 -10.88 12.12 -7.17
C MET A 54 -11.52 13.29 -6.43
N ALA A 55 -12.10 14.26 -7.15
CA ALA A 55 -12.85 15.37 -6.55
C ALA A 55 -14.06 14.87 -5.75
N TYR A 56 -14.81 13.94 -6.31
CA TYR A 56 -15.94 13.30 -5.64
C TYR A 56 -15.52 12.63 -4.33
N LEU A 57 -14.49 11.77 -4.36
CA LEU A 57 -14.02 11.06 -3.17
C LEU A 57 -13.51 11.99 -2.07
N ILE A 58 -12.77 13.05 -2.43
CA ILE A 58 -12.27 14.04 -1.47
C ILE A 58 -13.42 14.89 -0.88
N SER A 59 -14.46 15.15 -1.67
CA SER A 59 -15.64 15.92 -1.22
C SER A 59 -16.55 15.13 -0.29
N GLN A 60 -16.45 13.81 -0.26
CA GLN A 60 -17.24 12.97 0.64
C GLN A 60 -16.88 13.26 2.10
N LYS A 61 -17.88 13.50 2.91
CA LYS A 61 -17.71 13.81 4.35
C LYS A 61 -17.26 12.60 5.19
N THR A 62 -16.98 11.46 4.57
CA THR A 62 -16.53 10.24 5.24
C THR A 62 -15.15 10.38 5.89
N GLY A 63 -14.35 11.36 5.44
CA GLY A 63 -13.01 11.62 5.99
C GLY A 63 -11.92 10.62 5.59
N TYR A 64 -12.26 9.60 4.79
CA TYR A 64 -11.28 8.60 4.33
C TYR A 64 -10.29 9.18 3.31
N PHE A 65 -10.79 9.97 2.35
CA PHE A 65 -9.96 10.58 1.32
C PHE A 65 -9.75 12.05 1.63
N LYS A 66 -8.49 12.42 1.79
CA LYS A 66 -8.04 13.79 2.00
C LYS A 66 -7.00 14.14 0.94
N SER A 67 -6.74 15.41 0.74
CA SER A 67 -5.74 15.86 -0.24
C SER A 67 -4.33 15.32 0.02
N ASP A 68 -3.99 14.98 1.26
CA ASP A 68 -2.71 14.40 1.66
C ASP A 68 -2.65 12.87 1.52
N THR A 69 -3.81 12.19 1.43
CA THR A 69 -3.90 10.73 1.25
C THR A 69 -4.15 10.29 -0.19
N VAL A 70 -4.33 11.24 -1.11
CA VAL A 70 -4.59 10.98 -2.54
C VAL A 70 -3.39 11.40 -3.38
N MET A 71 -2.94 10.51 -4.25
CA MET A 71 -1.76 10.74 -5.09
C MET A 71 -2.02 10.39 -6.55
N PRO A 72 -2.20 11.38 -7.44
CA PRO A 72 -2.20 11.14 -8.88
C PRO A 72 -0.79 10.78 -9.37
N VAL A 73 -0.66 9.65 -10.06
CA VAL A 73 0.60 9.21 -10.66
C VAL A 73 0.46 9.24 -12.17
N VAL A 74 1.43 9.87 -12.85
CA VAL A 74 1.43 10.05 -14.31
C VAL A 74 2.78 9.70 -14.90
N PHE A 75 2.82 9.40 -16.21
CA PHE A 75 4.07 9.05 -16.87
C PHE A 75 4.98 10.22 -17.22
N GLY A 76 4.43 11.41 -17.45
CA GLY A 76 5.22 12.53 -17.92
C GLY A 76 4.94 13.85 -17.21
N PRO A 77 5.93 14.77 -17.20
CA PRO A 77 5.83 16.07 -16.52
C PRO A 77 4.75 16.98 -17.14
N ALA A 78 4.53 16.90 -18.44
CA ALA A 78 3.49 17.70 -19.11
C ALA A 78 2.11 17.38 -18.56
N LEU A 79 1.78 16.09 -18.38
CA LEU A 79 0.50 15.67 -17.79
C LEU A 79 0.43 16.01 -16.30
N ALA A 80 1.54 15.91 -15.56
CA ALA A 80 1.60 16.34 -14.16
C ALA A 80 1.26 17.82 -14.01
N ASN A 81 1.86 18.67 -14.85
CA ASN A 81 1.62 20.11 -14.88
C ASN A 81 0.17 20.44 -15.27
N TYR A 82 -0.38 19.75 -16.27
CA TYR A 82 -1.78 19.91 -16.66
C TYR A 82 -2.73 19.59 -15.50
N ILE A 83 -2.57 18.42 -14.87
CA ILE A 83 -3.39 17.99 -13.74
C ILE A 83 -3.26 18.98 -12.58
N GLY A 84 -2.03 19.42 -12.26
CA GLY A 84 -1.79 20.39 -11.20
C GLY A 84 -2.53 21.72 -11.38
N LYS A 85 -2.77 22.12 -12.65
CA LYS A 85 -3.56 23.31 -12.97
C LYS A 85 -5.08 23.08 -12.94
N VAL A 86 -5.52 21.86 -13.26
CA VAL A 86 -6.94 21.49 -13.29
C VAL A 86 -7.50 21.20 -11.90
N LEU A 87 -6.73 20.58 -11.02
CA LEU A 87 -7.20 20.20 -9.68
C LEU A 87 -7.81 21.35 -8.87
N PRO A 88 -7.21 22.57 -8.82
CA PRO A 88 -7.81 23.69 -8.11
C PRO A 88 -9.17 24.11 -8.67
N SER A 89 -9.40 24.01 -9.99
CA SER A 89 -10.69 24.33 -10.61
C SER A 89 -11.79 23.32 -10.25
N LEU A 90 -11.40 22.12 -9.79
CA LEU A 90 -12.30 21.09 -9.26
C LEU A 90 -12.46 21.19 -7.73
N GLY A 91 -11.96 22.25 -7.09
CA GLY A 91 -12.02 22.43 -5.64
C GLY A 91 -11.00 21.59 -4.87
N ILE A 92 -10.03 20.96 -5.55
CA ILE A 92 -9.01 20.12 -4.93
C ILE A 92 -7.73 20.94 -4.72
N HIS A 93 -7.38 21.19 -3.48
CA HIS A 93 -6.17 21.92 -3.11
C HIS A 93 -5.21 21.02 -2.35
N GLY A 94 -3.90 21.23 -2.53
CA GLY A 94 -2.86 20.49 -1.81
C GLY A 94 -2.45 19.15 -2.42
N VAL A 95 -3.22 18.58 -3.36
CA VAL A 95 -2.85 17.35 -4.10
C VAL A 95 -1.78 17.68 -5.13
N LYS A 96 -0.67 16.94 -5.11
CA LYS A 96 0.45 17.11 -6.03
C LYS A 96 0.60 15.87 -6.92
N PRO A 97 0.37 15.99 -8.23
CA PRO A 97 0.65 14.91 -9.18
C PRO A 97 2.13 14.52 -9.14
N ARG A 98 2.41 13.23 -9.27
CA ARG A 98 3.76 12.67 -9.28
C ARG A 98 4.06 12.04 -10.64
N VAL A 99 5.22 12.36 -11.20
CA VAL A 99 5.76 11.63 -12.34
C VAL A 99 6.27 10.28 -11.84
N TYR A 100 5.79 9.18 -12.44
CA TYR A 100 6.09 7.82 -11.97
C TYR A 100 7.58 7.56 -11.80
N GLN A 101 8.39 7.91 -12.79
CA GLN A 101 9.83 7.67 -12.78
C GLN A 101 10.51 8.42 -11.61
N GLU A 102 10.15 9.68 -11.39
CA GLU A 102 10.72 10.47 -10.29
C GLU A 102 10.26 9.94 -8.93
N TRP A 103 8.97 9.59 -8.82
CA TRP A 103 8.41 9.05 -7.59
C TRP A 103 9.03 7.70 -7.25
N SER A 104 9.11 6.78 -8.21
CA SER A 104 9.69 5.45 -8.01
C SER A 104 11.20 5.52 -7.70
N SER A 105 11.94 6.42 -8.36
CA SER A 105 13.37 6.63 -8.06
C SER A 105 13.60 7.15 -6.65
N ARG A 106 12.79 8.10 -6.18
CA ARG A 106 12.87 8.60 -4.80
C ARG A 106 12.51 7.51 -3.78
N LEU A 107 11.46 6.72 -4.09
CA LEU A 107 11.05 5.60 -3.24
C LEU A 107 12.16 4.56 -3.15
N ARG A 108 12.74 4.18 -4.29
CA ARG A 108 13.89 3.27 -4.36
C ARG A 108 15.07 3.79 -3.55
N ALA A 109 15.49 5.05 -3.74
CA ALA A 109 16.63 5.62 -3.01
C ALA A 109 16.41 5.64 -1.49
N ARG A 110 15.15 5.77 -1.04
CA ARG A 110 14.81 5.73 0.37
C ARG A 110 14.80 4.31 0.94
N LEU A 111 14.20 3.36 0.20
CA LEU A 111 14.01 1.99 0.67
C LEU A 111 15.27 1.13 0.44
N PHE A 112 16.07 1.47 -0.56
CA PHE A 112 17.16 0.67 -1.10
C PHE A 112 18.37 1.55 -1.44
N PRO A 113 18.96 2.23 -0.44
CA PRO A 113 20.06 3.16 -0.66
C PRO A 113 21.30 2.48 -1.24
N GLU A 114 21.47 1.17 -1.02
CA GLU A 114 22.57 0.35 -1.53
C GLU A 114 22.47 0.03 -3.03
N LEU A 115 21.29 0.19 -3.64
CA LEU A 115 21.13 -0.08 -5.06
C LEU A 115 21.65 1.08 -5.91
N PRO A 116 22.31 0.77 -7.07
CA PRO A 116 22.82 1.79 -7.98
C PRO A 116 21.73 2.78 -8.39
N SER A 117 22.10 4.07 -8.47
CA SER A 117 21.17 5.13 -8.89
C SER A 117 20.88 5.11 -10.40
N ASN A 118 21.78 4.54 -11.20
CA ASN A 118 21.66 4.50 -12.65
C ASN A 118 20.93 3.24 -13.12
N TYR A 119 20.04 3.41 -14.09
CA TYR A 119 19.40 2.30 -14.78
C TYR A 119 20.24 1.88 -15.98
N SER A 120 20.35 0.57 -16.22
CA SER A 120 20.95 0.05 -17.43
C SER A 120 19.92 0.11 -18.57
N GLU A 121 20.29 0.76 -19.67
CA GLU A 121 19.49 0.75 -20.91
C GLU A 121 19.72 -0.52 -21.75
N SER A 122 20.78 -1.26 -21.45
CA SER A 122 21.19 -2.48 -22.17
C SER A 122 20.70 -3.77 -21.51
N THR A 123 19.61 -3.73 -20.77
CA THR A 123 19.06 -4.93 -20.13
C THR A 123 18.55 -5.94 -21.17
N PRO A 124 19.02 -7.20 -21.17
CA PRO A 124 18.57 -8.22 -22.10
C PRO A 124 17.05 -8.41 -22.08
N VAL A 125 16.46 -8.64 -23.25
CA VAL A 125 14.99 -8.78 -23.38
C VAL A 125 14.44 -9.89 -22.50
N ALA A 126 15.15 -11.02 -22.36
CA ALA A 126 14.77 -12.11 -21.48
C ALA A 126 14.63 -11.68 -20.02
N VAL A 127 15.57 -10.84 -19.53
CA VAL A 127 15.51 -10.30 -18.17
C VAL A 127 14.31 -9.36 -17.99
N ILE A 128 13.99 -8.54 -19.03
CA ILE A 128 12.82 -7.66 -19.00
C ILE A 128 11.53 -8.48 -18.95
N GLN A 129 11.43 -9.53 -19.79
CA GLN A 129 10.28 -10.43 -19.83
C GLN A 129 10.11 -11.16 -18.48
N PHE A 130 11.18 -11.69 -17.93
CA PHE A 130 11.18 -12.33 -16.60
C PHE A 130 10.68 -11.36 -15.51
N LYS A 131 11.23 -10.13 -15.44
CA LYS A 131 10.81 -9.12 -14.46
C LYS A 131 9.34 -8.70 -14.58
N ARG A 132 8.74 -8.88 -15.75
CA ARG A 132 7.32 -8.58 -16.01
C ARG A 132 6.40 -9.80 -15.88
N HIS A 133 6.96 -10.97 -15.64
CA HIS A 133 6.18 -12.20 -15.61
C HIS A 133 5.31 -12.23 -14.34
N PRO A 134 4.00 -12.54 -14.45
CA PRO A 134 3.09 -12.60 -13.30
C PRO A 134 3.54 -13.56 -12.20
N PHE A 135 4.30 -14.60 -12.56
CA PHE A 135 4.91 -15.54 -11.62
C PHE A 135 5.70 -14.86 -10.50
N LEU A 136 6.42 -13.76 -10.79
CA LEU A 136 7.18 -13.05 -9.75
C LEU A 136 6.29 -12.52 -8.62
N LEU A 137 5.10 -12.00 -8.95
CA LEU A 137 4.15 -11.52 -7.94
C LEU A 137 3.62 -12.68 -7.09
N LYS A 138 3.29 -13.80 -7.72
CA LYS A 138 2.87 -15.02 -7.03
C LYS A 138 3.97 -15.54 -6.12
N TRP A 139 5.17 -15.64 -6.65
CA TRP A 139 6.35 -16.07 -5.90
C TRP A 139 6.63 -15.19 -4.68
N PHE A 140 6.63 -13.85 -4.84
CA PHE A 140 6.79 -12.94 -3.69
C PHE A 140 5.71 -13.17 -2.63
N GLY A 141 4.46 -13.39 -3.04
CA GLY A 141 3.38 -13.70 -2.11
C GLY A 141 3.63 -14.98 -1.31
N GLU A 142 4.11 -16.02 -1.96
CA GLU A 142 4.45 -17.32 -1.34
C GLU A 142 5.62 -17.19 -0.37
N VAL A 143 6.70 -16.52 -0.78
CA VAL A 143 7.89 -16.30 0.06
C VAL A 143 7.52 -15.48 1.31
N ILE A 144 6.77 -14.39 1.14
CA ILE A 144 6.30 -13.58 2.27
C ILE A 144 5.42 -14.40 3.20
N GLY A 145 4.51 -15.22 2.64
CA GLY A 145 3.64 -16.10 3.43
C GLY A 145 4.41 -17.15 4.22
N GLN A 146 5.42 -17.78 3.62
CA GLN A 146 6.30 -18.73 4.31
C GLN A 146 7.07 -18.04 5.45
N ARG A 147 7.60 -16.83 5.19
CA ARG A 147 8.32 -16.05 6.20
C ARG A 147 7.42 -15.61 7.34
N GLU A 148 6.18 -15.24 7.03
CA GLU A 148 5.18 -14.92 8.05
C GLU A 148 4.85 -16.12 8.93
N GLN A 149 4.71 -17.31 8.35
CA GLN A 149 4.47 -18.54 9.11
C GLN A 149 5.66 -18.90 10.02
N GLN A 150 6.88 -18.80 9.52
CA GLN A 150 8.08 -19.00 10.32
C GLN A 150 8.16 -18.02 11.48
N PHE A 151 7.95 -16.73 11.20
CA PHE A 151 7.94 -15.71 12.24
C PHE A 151 6.84 -15.97 13.28
N GLN A 152 5.64 -16.37 12.86
CA GLN A 152 4.55 -16.72 13.78
C GLN A 152 4.91 -17.88 14.71
N GLN A 153 5.56 -18.93 14.19
CA GLN A 153 6.01 -20.08 14.99
C GLN A 153 7.03 -19.65 16.05
N GLU A 154 8.01 -18.84 15.64
CA GLU A 154 9.01 -18.28 16.55
C GLU A 154 8.37 -17.35 17.60
N LEU A 155 7.45 -16.47 17.16
CA LEU A 155 6.70 -15.57 18.03
C LEU A 155 5.99 -16.34 19.14
N PHE A 156 5.22 -17.36 18.80
CA PHE A 156 4.46 -18.12 19.78
C PHE A 156 5.37 -18.97 20.68
N SER A 157 6.45 -19.53 20.14
CA SER A 157 7.45 -20.26 20.92
C SER A 157 8.15 -19.35 21.93
N LYS A 158 8.67 -18.21 21.48
CA LYS A 158 9.42 -17.25 22.33
C LYS A 158 8.54 -16.56 23.39
N THR A 159 7.25 -16.37 23.09
CA THR A 159 6.32 -15.74 24.04
C THR A 159 5.61 -16.72 24.97
N SER A 160 5.69 -18.02 24.72
CA SER A 160 5.08 -19.08 25.54
C SER A 160 5.40 -19.02 27.04
N PRO A 161 6.62 -18.65 27.48
CA PRO A 161 6.93 -18.57 28.92
C PRO A 161 6.28 -17.40 29.65
N TYR A 162 5.69 -16.44 28.93
CA TYR A 162 5.11 -15.23 29.52
C TYR A 162 3.62 -15.40 29.79
N GLY A 163 3.12 -14.78 30.86
CA GLY A 163 1.69 -14.83 31.21
C GLY A 163 0.76 -14.21 30.15
N GLU A 164 1.31 -13.28 29.34
CA GLU A 164 0.59 -12.61 28.26
C GLU A 164 0.66 -13.34 26.90
N SER A 165 1.16 -14.57 26.87
CA SER A 165 1.29 -15.36 25.61
C SER A 165 -0.03 -15.46 24.83
N GLN A 166 -1.15 -15.60 25.54
CA GLN A 166 -2.48 -15.62 24.90
C GLN A 166 -2.83 -14.27 24.25
N LEU A 167 -2.49 -13.16 24.89
CA LEU A 167 -2.71 -11.82 24.32
C LEU A 167 -1.91 -11.61 23.03
N VAL A 168 -0.67 -12.14 22.96
CA VAL A 168 0.13 -12.11 21.74
C VAL A 168 -0.52 -12.89 20.60
N GLN A 169 -1.05 -14.08 20.90
CA GLN A 169 -1.76 -14.91 19.91
C GLN A 169 -3.04 -14.22 19.42
N ASP A 170 -3.84 -13.68 20.32
CA ASP A 170 -5.07 -12.97 20.00
C ASP A 170 -4.80 -11.71 19.18
N LEU A 171 -3.75 -10.95 19.54
CA LEU A 171 -3.29 -9.81 18.76
C LEU A 171 -2.88 -10.23 17.35
N TRP A 172 -2.02 -11.24 17.22
CA TRP A 172 -1.53 -11.71 15.93
C TRP A 172 -2.68 -12.14 15.03
N LYS A 173 -3.67 -12.83 15.58
CA LYS A 173 -4.89 -13.22 14.87
C LYS A 173 -5.73 -12.00 14.43
N GLN A 174 -5.90 -10.99 15.27
CA GLN A 174 -6.61 -9.76 14.88
C GLN A 174 -5.87 -8.97 13.79
N LEU A 175 -4.55 -9.13 13.72
CA LEU A 175 -3.74 -8.52 12.68
C LEU A 175 -3.70 -9.31 11.36
N GLU A 176 -4.38 -10.46 11.26
CA GLU A 176 -4.40 -11.32 10.07
C GLU A 176 -4.77 -10.60 8.75
N PRO A 177 -5.70 -9.61 8.74
CA PRO A 177 -6.02 -8.87 7.52
C PRO A 177 -4.89 -7.96 7.01
N TYR A 178 -3.84 -7.73 7.79
CA TYR A 178 -2.74 -6.85 7.41
C TYR A 178 -1.58 -7.66 6.81
N PRO A 179 -0.87 -7.10 5.79
CA PRO A 179 0.40 -7.66 5.31
C PRO A 179 1.47 -7.71 6.41
N LEU A 180 2.50 -8.55 6.23
CA LEU A 180 3.54 -8.83 7.24
C LEU A 180 4.18 -7.56 7.83
N VAL A 181 4.62 -6.59 7.01
CA VAL A 181 5.26 -5.37 7.51
C VAL A 181 4.36 -4.55 8.44
N PRO A 182 3.11 -4.20 8.06
CA PRO A 182 2.18 -3.57 9.00
C PRO A 182 1.84 -4.42 10.22
N LYS A 183 1.82 -5.74 10.10
CA LYS A 183 1.61 -6.67 11.22
C LYS A 183 2.71 -6.54 12.28
N VAL A 184 3.96 -6.65 11.84
CA VAL A 184 5.14 -6.55 12.73
C VAL A 184 5.24 -5.15 13.35
N LYS A 185 4.98 -4.09 12.58
CA LYS A 185 4.91 -2.71 13.13
C LYS A 185 3.91 -2.58 14.27
N ARG A 186 2.71 -3.14 14.10
CA ARG A 186 1.66 -3.09 15.14
C ARG A 186 2.02 -3.95 16.34
N LEU A 187 2.62 -5.10 16.13
CA LEU A 187 3.12 -5.94 17.21
C LEU A 187 4.12 -5.17 18.10
N LEU A 188 5.09 -4.48 17.50
CA LEU A 188 6.06 -3.66 18.22
C LEU A 188 5.41 -2.44 18.90
N GLN A 189 4.43 -1.80 18.26
CA GLN A 189 3.68 -0.71 18.90
C GLN A 189 2.90 -1.20 20.13
N TRP A 190 2.26 -2.36 20.01
CA TRP A 190 1.55 -2.97 21.13
C TRP A 190 2.48 -3.36 22.26
N SER A 191 3.63 -3.97 21.96
CA SER A 191 4.61 -4.34 22.99
C SER A 191 5.11 -3.14 23.80
N ARG A 192 5.15 -1.96 23.18
CA ARG A 192 5.53 -0.66 23.81
C ARG A 192 4.36 0.04 24.50
N GLY A 193 3.29 -0.66 24.79
CA GLY A 193 2.16 -0.14 25.54
C GLY A 193 1.15 0.68 24.73
N ASN A 194 1.22 0.64 23.39
CA ASN A 194 0.24 1.34 22.55
C ASN A 194 -0.97 0.45 22.24
N ARG A 195 -2.15 1.05 22.13
CA ARG A 195 -3.35 0.38 21.60
C ARG A 195 -3.26 0.31 20.08
N VAL A 196 -3.31 -0.89 19.50
CA VAL A 196 -3.10 -1.11 18.06
C VAL A 196 -4.21 -1.89 17.35
N ALA A 197 -5.02 -2.66 18.10
CA ALA A 197 -6.10 -3.45 17.52
C ALA A 197 -7.19 -3.75 18.56
N GLY A 198 -8.44 -3.55 18.19
CA GLY A 198 -9.64 -3.97 18.93
C GLY A 198 -9.62 -3.63 20.42
N ASN A 199 -10.03 -4.60 21.24
CA ASN A 199 -10.08 -4.51 22.69
C ASN A 199 -8.88 -5.19 23.38
N ILE A 200 -7.78 -5.43 22.68
CA ILE A 200 -6.60 -6.05 23.28
C ILE A 200 -5.85 -5.00 24.11
N GLU A 201 -5.71 -5.29 25.40
CA GLU A 201 -4.97 -4.42 26.30
C GLU A 201 -3.49 -4.31 25.89
N PRO A 202 -2.88 -3.13 25.99
CA PRO A 202 -1.47 -2.94 25.71
C PRO A 202 -0.59 -3.83 26.60
N CYS A 203 0.58 -4.23 26.06
CA CYS A 203 1.57 -4.96 26.83
C CYS A 203 2.05 -4.12 28.02
N THR A 204 2.12 -4.74 29.20
CA THR A 204 2.66 -4.10 30.42
C THR A 204 3.91 -4.79 30.95
N ASN A 205 4.34 -5.88 30.31
CA ASN A 205 5.47 -6.70 30.74
C ASN A 205 6.78 -6.28 30.02
N PRO A 206 7.75 -5.64 30.72
CA PRO A 206 8.98 -5.18 30.09
C PRO A 206 9.83 -6.33 29.51
N SER A 207 9.80 -7.50 30.15
CA SER A 207 10.58 -8.66 29.68
C SER A 207 9.99 -9.23 28.37
N LEU A 208 8.67 -9.26 28.25
CA LEU A 208 7.99 -9.62 27.00
C LEU A 208 8.30 -8.60 25.90
N MET A 209 8.24 -7.30 26.21
CA MET A 209 8.58 -6.24 25.25
C MET A 209 9.99 -6.45 24.68
N GLN A 210 10.99 -6.63 25.57
CA GLN A 210 12.38 -6.83 25.18
C GLN A 210 12.54 -8.12 24.34
N SER A 211 11.84 -9.19 24.69
CA SER A 211 11.84 -10.44 23.94
C SER A 211 11.26 -10.28 22.53
N LEU A 212 10.20 -9.50 22.37
CA LEU A 212 9.57 -9.22 21.07
C LEU A 212 10.46 -8.32 20.20
N GLU A 213 11.08 -7.30 20.77
CA GLU A 213 12.04 -6.44 20.04
C GLU A 213 13.25 -7.26 19.57
N ALA A 214 13.81 -8.10 20.44
CA ALA A 214 14.93 -8.97 20.10
C ALA A 214 14.53 -10.00 19.01
N LEU A 215 13.34 -10.57 19.07
CA LEU A 215 12.83 -11.48 18.04
C LEU A 215 12.68 -10.78 16.68
N VAL A 216 12.12 -9.57 16.68
CA VAL A 216 11.95 -8.82 15.43
C VAL A 216 13.30 -8.45 14.83
N GLU A 217 14.27 -8.00 15.64
CA GLU A 217 15.61 -7.67 15.15
C GLU A 217 16.37 -8.91 14.65
N ASP A 218 16.21 -10.06 15.32
CA ASP A 218 16.80 -11.33 14.89
C ASP A 218 16.23 -11.82 13.54
N GLN A 219 14.91 -11.79 13.41
CA GLN A 219 14.21 -12.28 12.23
C GLN A 219 14.19 -11.28 11.05
N PHE A 220 14.25 -10.00 11.35
CA PHE A 220 14.17 -8.89 10.39
C PHE A 220 15.18 -7.79 10.74
N PRO A 221 16.48 -8.01 10.55
CA PRO A 221 17.53 -7.07 10.93
C PRO A 221 17.28 -5.67 10.32
N GLY A 222 17.40 -4.63 11.13
CA GLY A 222 17.17 -3.25 10.72
C GLY A 222 15.71 -2.89 10.42
N PHE A 223 14.74 -3.71 10.87
CA PHE A 223 13.31 -3.49 10.60
C PHE A 223 12.81 -2.14 11.14
N GLU A 224 13.28 -1.69 12.27
CA GLU A 224 12.85 -0.40 12.84
C GLU A 224 13.30 0.80 12.02
N GLN A 225 14.50 0.73 11.46
CA GLN A 225 15.07 1.79 10.64
C GLN A 225 14.45 1.81 9.23
N ASN A 226 14.20 0.65 8.66
CA ASN A 226 13.64 0.50 7.32
C ASN A 226 12.68 -0.71 7.22
N PRO A 227 11.47 -0.61 7.80
CA PRO A 227 10.51 -1.72 7.78
C PRO A 227 10.13 -2.20 6.37
N ASP A 228 10.14 -1.29 5.41
CA ASP A 228 9.78 -1.62 4.02
C ASP A 228 10.95 -2.29 3.27
N GLY A 229 12.17 -2.24 3.83
CA GLY A 229 13.36 -2.93 3.32
C GLY A 229 13.34 -4.45 3.49
N LEU A 230 12.40 -4.99 4.27
CA LEU A 230 12.23 -6.43 4.45
C LEU A 230 12.15 -7.21 3.13
N VAL A 231 11.51 -6.64 2.12
CA VAL A 231 11.39 -7.25 0.79
C VAL A 231 12.75 -7.47 0.13
N ILE A 232 13.74 -6.61 0.39
CA ILE A 232 15.11 -6.82 -0.12
C ILE A 232 15.81 -7.98 0.58
N HIS A 233 15.67 -8.10 1.88
CA HIS A 233 16.27 -9.23 2.59
C HIS A 233 15.74 -10.55 2.04
N LEU A 234 14.44 -10.62 1.74
CA LEU A 234 13.82 -11.76 1.08
C LEU A 234 14.33 -11.97 -0.37
N TRP A 235 14.56 -10.88 -1.10
CA TRP A 235 15.11 -10.95 -2.46
C TRP A 235 16.58 -11.34 -2.50
N ASN A 236 17.35 -10.92 -1.52
CA ASN A 236 18.78 -11.24 -1.41
C ASN A 236 19.03 -12.65 -0.86
N ASP A 237 18.00 -13.37 -0.42
CA ASP A 237 18.09 -14.78 -0.11
C ASP A 237 18.20 -15.60 -1.41
N CYS A 238 19.43 -15.70 -1.89
CA CYS A 238 19.75 -16.36 -3.16
C CYS A 238 19.29 -17.82 -3.20
N PHE A 239 19.31 -18.54 -2.08
CA PHE A 239 18.85 -19.92 -2.00
C PHE A 239 17.36 -20.03 -2.27
N LEU A 240 16.57 -19.25 -1.58
CA LEU A 240 15.12 -19.25 -1.74
C LEU A 240 14.71 -18.81 -3.14
N PHE A 241 15.44 -17.86 -3.72
CA PHE A 241 15.22 -17.39 -5.08
C PHE A 241 15.43 -18.50 -6.11
N TRP A 242 16.55 -19.24 -6.03
CA TRP A 242 16.87 -20.30 -7.01
C TRP A 242 15.96 -21.52 -6.89
N GLU A 243 15.68 -21.99 -5.69
CA GLU A 243 14.74 -23.11 -5.47
C GLU A 243 13.36 -22.81 -6.05
N THR A 244 12.86 -21.62 -5.80
CA THR A 244 11.52 -21.24 -6.29
C THR A 244 11.52 -20.97 -7.79
N LEU A 245 12.63 -20.47 -8.34
CA LEU A 245 12.79 -20.30 -9.78
C LEU A 245 12.81 -21.65 -10.51
N GLU A 246 13.53 -22.63 -10.00
CA GLU A 246 13.54 -23.99 -10.54
C GLU A 246 12.17 -24.64 -10.49
N GLN A 247 11.44 -24.49 -9.38
CA GLN A 247 10.06 -24.98 -9.26
C GLN A 247 9.09 -24.27 -10.20
N GLY A 248 9.25 -22.96 -10.40
CA GLY A 248 8.40 -22.15 -11.27
C GLY A 248 8.68 -22.30 -12.76
N LEU A 249 9.91 -22.64 -13.15
CA LEU A 249 10.30 -22.89 -14.55
C LEU A 249 10.07 -24.34 -14.99
N SER A 250 9.83 -25.26 -14.06
CA SER A 250 9.47 -26.65 -14.36
C SER A 250 7.95 -26.83 -14.62
N LEU A 251 7.20 -25.76 -14.61
CA LEU A 251 5.78 -25.67 -15.00
C LEU A 251 5.67 -25.01 -16.38
#